data_7d38672ba259ab73ad7692715f9d17b0
#
_entry.id   7d38672ba259ab73ad7692715f9d17b0
#
_cell.length_a   1.000
_cell.length_b   1.000
_cell.length_c   1.000
_cell.angle_alpha   90.00
_cell.angle_beta   90.00
_cell.angle_gamma   90.00
#
_symmetry.space_group_name_H-M   'P 1'
#
loop_
_entity.id
_entity.type
_entity.pdbx_description
1 polymer ?
#
loop_
_entity_poly.entity_id
_entity_poly.type
_entity_poly.pdbx_seq_one_letter_code
_entity_poly.pdbx_strand_id
1 'polypeptide(L)'
;MKHTILPLFIAAVLMTACGGKNKPSEEAKPQDSLQEPLMESVSMVKEFRTFTVSDCLCFVVNEPDPFEPEYATTGVKDEFSIAWPETGMMTDRAMKELMSHYFGPDASIDIKRAVNNWRQKTIAEYGNPVKKIDENRSFSYSEMNSTCRQDSNLATFIINYGNYNIGAAHGMYALQYVTVDVESGDIIHLQDLIDTTRLGYAVARAIQDLDVNSDTRDCLFDEYQNVNVMPVNPNFFIDSTRSSINVVYDLYEITPYCCGIQTVSLPVRWLTRYITLTPYAKRLFGLAN
;
A
#
# COMPACT_ATOMS: atom_id res chain seq x y z
N MET A 1 -10.92 -33.24 -21.37
CA MET A 1 -10.24 -32.31 -22.32
C MET A 1 -8.83 -32.11 -21.84
N LYS A 2 -7.83 -32.41 -22.67
CA LYS A 2 -6.42 -32.49 -22.28
C LYS A 2 -5.82 -31.07 -22.31
N HIS A 3 -5.22 -30.61 -21.24
CA HIS A 3 -4.45 -29.37 -21.18
C HIS A 3 -3.00 -29.67 -21.61
N THR A 4 -2.59 -29.04 -22.70
CA THR A 4 -1.23 -29.09 -23.25
C THR A 4 -0.39 -27.99 -22.60
N ILE A 5 0.68 -28.39 -21.91
CA ILE A 5 1.69 -27.46 -21.34
C ILE A 5 2.74 -27.21 -22.43
N LEU A 6 2.99 -25.95 -22.74
CA LEU A 6 4.00 -25.49 -23.69
C LEU A 6 5.29 -25.16 -22.91
N PRO A 7 6.46 -25.72 -23.28
CA PRO A 7 7.73 -25.37 -22.63
C PRO A 7 8.36 -24.11 -23.21
N LEU A 8 8.89 -23.30 -22.32
CA LEU A 8 9.62 -22.08 -22.59
C LEU A 8 11.07 -22.42 -23.02
N PHE A 9 11.43 -22.08 -24.26
CA PHE A 9 12.81 -22.21 -24.77
C PHE A 9 13.64 -21.00 -24.34
N ILE A 10 14.73 -21.25 -23.60
CA ILE A 10 15.81 -20.28 -23.34
C ILE A 10 16.84 -20.42 -24.46
N ALA A 11 17.02 -19.39 -25.28
CA ALA A 11 18.06 -19.31 -26.28
C ALA A 11 19.30 -18.65 -25.66
N ALA A 12 20.37 -19.43 -25.51
CA ALA A 12 21.72 -18.95 -25.20
C ALA A 12 22.42 -18.50 -26.48
N VAL A 13 22.83 -17.23 -26.55
CA VAL A 13 23.65 -16.69 -27.62
C VAL A 13 25.11 -16.77 -27.20
N LEU A 14 25.85 -17.66 -27.83
CA LEU A 14 27.32 -17.74 -27.78
C LEU A 14 27.92 -16.78 -28.81
N MET A 15 28.65 -15.77 -28.34
CA MET A 15 29.49 -14.96 -29.20
C MET A 15 30.94 -15.50 -29.20
N THR A 16 31.37 -15.99 -30.35
CA THR A 16 32.74 -16.41 -30.64
C THR A 16 33.63 -15.21 -30.96
N ALA A 17 34.76 -15.14 -30.26
CA ALA A 17 35.82 -14.18 -30.53
C ALA A 17 36.70 -14.63 -31.72
N CYS A 18 36.94 -13.75 -32.68
CA CYS A 18 37.99 -13.91 -33.67
C CYS A 18 39.23 -13.08 -33.33
N GLY A 19 40.36 -13.73 -33.29
CA GLY A 19 41.64 -13.16 -32.95
C GLY A 19 42.29 -12.38 -34.11
N GLY A 20 43.08 -11.37 -33.76
CA GLY A 20 44.00 -10.67 -34.62
C GLY A 20 45.32 -10.45 -33.91
N LYS A 21 46.37 -11.12 -34.42
CA LYS A 21 47.78 -10.94 -33.99
C LYS A 21 48.32 -9.65 -34.57
N ASN A 22 49.02 -8.82 -33.80
CA ASN A 22 50.19 -8.07 -34.27
C ASN A 22 51.19 -7.79 -33.13
N LYS A 23 52.43 -7.73 -33.53
CA LYS A 23 53.67 -7.81 -32.78
C LYS A 23 54.10 -6.47 -32.13
N PRO A 24 55.18 -6.48 -31.33
CA PRO A 24 55.42 -5.55 -30.23
C PRO A 24 56.34 -4.38 -30.61
N SER A 25 56.23 -3.26 -29.89
CA SER A 25 57.28 -2.26 -29.81
C SER A 25 57.31 -1.59 -28.43
N GLU A 26 58.48 -1.71 -27.83
CA GLU A 26 59.18 -0.81 -26.92
C GLU A 26 58.63 -0.40 -25.56
N GLU A 27 59.47 -0.66 -24.60
CA GLU A 27 59.48 -0.37 -23.19
C GLU A 27 59.21 1.10 -22.82
N ALA A 28 58.23 1.32 -21.94
CA ALA A 28 58.20 2.48 -21.07
C ALA A 28 58.01 1.98 -19.63
N LYS A 29 58.87 2.43 -18.76
CA LYS A 29 58.94 2.05 -17.32
C LYS A 29 57.64 2.33 -16.59
N PRO A 30 57.22 1.47 -15.63
CA PRO A 30 56.00 1.69 -14.86
C PRO A 30 56.26 2.76 -13.80
N GLN A 31 55.43 3.81 -13.87
CA GLN A 31 55.24 4.75 -12.74
C GLN A 31 54.16 4.15 -11.87
N ASP A 32 54.63 3.60 -10.76
CA ASP A 32 53.83 2.98 -9.73
C ASP A 32 53.00 4.07 -9.00
N SER A 33 51.77 4.26 -9.41
CA SER A 33 50.75 4.91 -8.60
C SER A 33 49.65 3.89 -8.31
N LEU A 34 49.81 3.15 -7.23
CA LEU A 34 48.76 2.40 -6.57
C LEU A 34 47.65 3.38 -6.17
N GLN A 35 46.75 3.69 -7.07
CA GLN A 35 45.41 4.14 -6.69
C GLN A 35 44.68 2.88 -6.19
N GLU A 36 44.59 2.76 -4.86
CA GLU A 36 43.62 1.86 -4.27
C GLU A 36 42.26 2.17 -4.88
N PRO A 37 41.51 1.16 -5.39
CA PRO A 37 40.14 1.40 -5.79
C PRO A 37 39.39 1.88 -4.56
N LEU A 38 38.84 3.11 -4.62
CA LEU A 38 37.81 3.56 -3.69
C LEU A 38 36.72 2.48 -3.74
N MET A 39 36.71 1.59 -2.77
CA MET A 39 35.55 0.76 -2.49
C MET A 39 34.44 1.75 -2.10
N GLU A 40 33.61 2.12 -3.08
CA GLU A 40 32.28 2.66 -2.77
C GLU A 40 31.65 1.66 -1.79
N SER A 41 31.50 2.08 -0.57
CA SER A 41 30.72 1.35 0.42
C SER A 41 29.31 1.24 -0.12
N VAL A 42 28.99 0.12 -0.75
CA VAL A 42 27.61 -0.24 -1.09
C VAL A 42 26.90 -0.29 0.28
N SER A 43 26.24 0.79 0.62
CA SER A 43 25.37 0.84 1.78
C SER A 43 24.34 -0.27 1.59
N MET A 44 24.47 -1.36 2.32
CA MET A 44 23.45 -2.43 2.27
C MET A 44 22.16 -1.83 2.80
N VAL A 45 21.14 -1.77 1.96
CA VAL A 45 19.80 -1.35 2.35
C VAL A 45 19.32 -2.31 3.44
N LYS A 46 18.90 -1.76 4.59
CA LYS A 46 18.34 -2.54 5.69
C LYS A 46 17.08 -3.25 5.20
N GLU A 47 17.00 -4.56 5.40
CA GLU A 47 15.81 -5.35 5.07
C GLU A 47 14.69 -5.08 6.09
N PHE A 48 13.51 -4.77 5.62
CA PHE A 48 12.30 -4.63 6.44
C PHE A 48 11.54 -5.95 6.45
N ARG A 49 11.47 -6.60 7.62
CA ARG A 49 10.88 -7.92 7.74
C ARG A 49 9.53 -7.88 8.42
N THR A 50 8.62 -8.70 7.89
CA THR A 50 7.28 -8.91 8.42
C THR A 50 6.94 -10.40 8.48
N PHE A 51 5.96 -10.75 9.30
CA PHE A 51 5.31 -12.06 9.29
C PHE A 51 3.79 -11.89 9.23
N THR A 52 3.08 -12.93 8.79
CA THR A 52 1.62 -12.87 8.69
C THR A 52 0.98 -13.25 10.02
N VAL A 53 0.00 -12.47 10.44
CA VAL A 53 -0.91 -12.79 11.55
C VAL A 53 -2.32 -12.82 11.01
N SER A 54 -3.05 -13.90 11.27
CA SER A 54 -4.41 -14.08 10.77
C SER A 54 -5.32 -14.71 11.81
N ASP A 55 -6.59 -14.38 11.74
CA ASP A 55 -7.65 -14.98 12.54
C ASP A 55 -8.99 -14.87 11.82
N CYS A 56 -9.93 -15.74 12.18
CA CYS A 56 -11.26 -15.77 11.58
C CYS A 56 -12.28 -16.26 12.63
N LEU A 57 -13.35 -15.50 12.79
CA LEU A 57 -14.48 -15.86 13.63
C LEU A 57 -15.76 -15.95 12.79
N CYS A 58 -16.54 -16.98 13.01
CA CYS A 58 -17.82 -17.20 12.36
C CYS A 58 -18.92 -17.27 13.42
N PHE A 59 -20.09 -16.70 13.11
CA PHE A 59 -21.24 -16.67 14.00
C PHE A 59 -22.52 -17.01 13.24
N VAL A 60 -23.52 -17.49 13.99
CA VAL A 60 -24.89 -17.59 13.51
C VAL A 60 -25.74 -16.63 14.35
N VAL A 61 -26.39 -15.69 13.72
CA VAL A 61 -27.22 -14.69 14.36
C VAL A 61 -28.70 -14.96 14.09
N ASN A 62 -29.57 -14.65 15.07
CA ASN A 62 -31.02 -14.85 14.96
C ASN A 62 -31.66 -13.65 14.26
N GLU A 63 -31.28 -13.41 13.02
CA GLU A 63 -31.85 -12.41 12.14
C GLU A 63 -32.34 -13.08 10.86
N PRO A 64 -33.59 -12.84 10.42
CA PRO A 64 -34.13 -13.43 9.20
C PRO A 64 -33.36 -12.88 7.99
N ASP A 65 -33.12 -13.76 7.02
CA ASP A 65 -32.55 -13.35 5.75
C ASP A 65 -33.56 -12.44 5.01
N PRO A 66 -33.20 -11.22 4.65
CA PRO A 66 -34.11 -10.30 3.95
C PRO A 66 -34.52 -10.77 2.54
N PHE A 67 -33.74 -11.66 1.94
CA PHE A 67 -34.02 -12.21 0.59
C PHE A 67 -34.71 -13.59 0.68
N GLU A 68 -34.46 -14.34 1.72
CA GLU A 68 -35.01 -15.68 1.97
C GLU A 68 -35.57 -15.75 3.40
N PRO A 69 -36.72 -15.09 3.67
CA PRO A 69 -37.24 -14.94 5.06
C PRO A 69 -37.66 -16.24 5.74
N GLU A 70 -37.72 -17.35 5.04
CA GLU A 70 -37.86 -18.69 5.61
C GLU A 70 -36.65 -19.12 6.44
N TYR A 71 -35.46 -18.52 6.23
CA TYR A 71 -34.30 -18.71 7.08
C TYR A 71 -34.34 -17.72 8.23
N ALA A 72 -34.64 -18.23 9.43
CA ALA A 72 -34.71 -17.42 10.66
C ALA A 72 -33.34 -16.97 11.19
N THR A 73 -32.24 -17.41 10.56
CA THR A 73 -30.87 -17.11 11.00
C THR A 73 -29.97 -16.87 9.81
N THR A 74 -29.06 -15.90 9.98
CA THR A 74 -28.02 -15.57 9.00
C THR A 74 -26.62 -15.84 9.58
N GLY A 75 -25.60 -15.80 8.74
CA GLY A 75 -24.21 -15.92 9.15
C GLY A 75 -23.53 -14.56 9.31
N VAL A 76 -22.53 -14.48 10.18
CA VAL A 76 -21.56 -13.38 10.22
C VAL A 76 -20.15 -13.97 10.23
N LYS A 77 -19.28 -13.44 9.36
CA LYS A 77 -17.87 -13.81 9.30
C LYS A 77 -17.02 -12.55 9.48
N ASP A 78 -16.13 -12.59 10.48
CA ASP A 78 -15.17 -11.53 10.74
C ASP A 78 -13.77 -12.12 10.70
N GLU A 79 -12.91 -11.59 9.82
CA GLU A 79 -11.58 -12.16 9.60
C GLU A 79 -10.53 -11.10 9.27
N PHE A 80 -9.28 -11.43 9.58
CA PHE A 80 -8.15 -10.65 9.11
C PHE A 80 -6.95 -11.54 8.75
N SER A 81 -6.11 -11.02 7.85
CA SER A 81 -4.79 -11.56 7.51
C SER A 81 -3.84 -10.39 7.26
N ILE A 82 -2.99 -10.06 8.22
CA ILE A 82 -2.19 -8.83 8.21
C ILE A 82 -0.69 -9.10 8.23
N ALA A 83 0.06 -8.24 7.54
CA ALA A 83 1.50 -8.17 7.64
C ALA A 83 1.88 -7.48 8.96
N TRP A 84 2.66 -8.15 9.81
CA TRP A 84 3.11 -7.65 11.08
C TRP A 84 4.63 -7.42 11.07
N PRO A 85 5.14 -6.23 11.43
CA PRO A 85 6.57 -5.98 11.47
C PRO A 85 7.28 -6.83 12.52
N GLU A 86 8.46 -7.34 12.20
CA GLU A 86 9.33 -7.94 13.21
C GLU A 86 9.79 -6.88 14.22
N THR A 87 10.12 -7.34 15.44
CA THR A 87 10.60 -6.46 16.52
C THR A 87 11.80 -5.63 16.07
N GLY A 88 11.74 -4.32 16.31
CA GLY A 88 12.80 -3.38 15.95
C GLY A 88 12.78 -2.87 14.51
N MET A 89 11.77 -3.26 13.71
CA MET A 89 11.57 -2.70 12.36
C MET A 89 10.96 -1.30 12.40
N MET A 90 10.12 -1.02 13.39
CA MET A 90 9.43 0.26 13.56
C MET A 90 9.67 0.80 14.99
N THR A 91 9.52 2.12 15.14
CA THR A 91 9.46 2.74 16.47
C THR A 91 8.13 2.40 17.16
N ASP A 92 8.09 2.47 18.51
CA ASP A 92 6.86 2.21 19.27
C ASP A 92 5.72 3.16 18.85
N ARG A 93 6.03 4.42 18.50
CA ARG A 93 5.08 5.40 17.98
C ARG A 93 4.49 4.93 16.65
N ALA A 94 5.35 4.55 15.72
CA ALA A 94 4.94 4.07 14.41
C ALA A 94 4.16 2.75 14.51
N MET A 95 4.57 1.84 15.39
CA MET A 95 3.81 0.63 15.70
C MET A 95 2.41 0.94 16.23
N LYS A 96 2.29 1.88 17.17
CA LYS A 96 0.98 2.26 17.71
C LYS A 96 0.06 2.83 16.64
N GLU A 97 0.61 3.62 15.72
CA GLU A 97 -0.14 4.17 14.60
C GLU A 97 -0.57 3.08 13.60
N LEU A 98 0.34 2.18 13.19
CA LEU A 98 -0.02 1.03 12.36
C LEU A 98 -1.10 0.17 13.02
N MET A 99 -1.01 -0.07 14.33
CA MET A 99 -2.03 -0.82 15.08
C MET A 99 -3.38 -0.13 15.07
N SER A 100 -3.40 1.21 15.06
CA SER A 100 -4.66 1.94 14.99
C SER A 100 -5.40 1.71 13.68
N HIS A 101 -4.68 1.49 12.60
CA HIS A 101 -5.26 1.09 11.32
C HIS A 101 -5.82 -0.34 11.36
N TYR A 102 -5.17 -1.28 12.06
CA TYR A 102 -5.66 -2.66 12.13
C TYR A 102 -6.80 -2.87 13.13
N PHE A 103 -6.69 -2.32 14.33
CA PHE A 103 -7.56 -2.68 15.45
C PHE A 103 -8.18 -1.47 16.16
N GLY A 104 -8.02 -0.27 15.58
CA GLY A 104 -8.52 0.98 16.15
C GLY A 104 -7.55 1.68 17.12
N PRO A 105 -7.87 2.92 17.52
CA PRO A 105 -6.92 3.84 18.19
C PRO A 105 -6.40 3.35 19.55
N ASP A 106 -7.17 2.48 20.23
CA ASP A 106 -6.82 1.92 21.53
C ASP A 106 -6.10 0.58 21.45
N ALA A 107 -5.69 0.17 20.25
CA ALA A 107 -5.02 -1.11 20.03
C ALA A 107 -3.68 -1.20 20.76
N SER A 108 -3.40 -2.39 21.28
CA SER A 108 -2.12 -2.72 21.89
C SER A 108 -1.05 -2.93 20.81
N ILE A 109 0.17 -2.47 21.06
CA ILE A 109 1.34 -2.83 20.23
C ILE A 109 1.79 -4.29 20.42
N ASP A 110 1.30 -4.97 21.44
CA ASP A 110 1.45 -6.42 21.61
C ASP A 110 0.41 -7.14 20.76
N ILE A 111 0.87 -7.89 19.74
CA ILE A 111 -0.01 -8.56 18.80
C ILE A 111 -0.95 -9.58 19.46
N LYS A 112 -0.45 -10.34 20.44
CA LYS A 112 -1.29 -11.35 21.13
C LYS A 112 -2.43 -10.68 21.87
N ARG A 113 -2.14 -9.57 22.52
CA ARG A 113 -3.14 -8.76 23.23
C ARG A 113 -4.10 -8.09 22.24
N ALA A 114 -3.62 -7.54 21.14
CA ALA A 114 -4.46 -6.92 20.12
C ALA A 114 -5.44 -7.93 19.52
N VAL A 115 -4.98 -9.10 19.10
CA VAL A 115 -5.83 -10.19 18.59
C VAL A 115 -6.83 -10.68 19.64
N ASN A 116 -6.39 -10.87 20.89
CA ASN A 116 -7.31 -11.28 21.95
C ASN A 116 -8.39 -10.23 22.20
N ASN A 117 -8.05 -8.94 22.21
CA ASN A 117 -9.02 -7.87 22.38
C ASN A 117 -10.03 -7.84 21.22
N TRP A 118 -9.56 -7.99 19.98
CA TRP A 118 -10.42 -8.11 18.80
C TRP A 118 -11.39 -9.30 18.98
N ARG A 119 -10.89 -10.49 19.32
CA ARG A 119 -11.73 -11.67 19.57
C ARG A 119 -12.80 -11.41 20.62
N GLN A 120 -12.42 -10.81 21.76
CA GLN A 120 -13.36 -10.54 22.85
C GLN A 120 -14.44 -9.53 22.43
N LYS A 121 -14.07 -8.50 21.66
CA LYS A 121 -15.02 -7.53 21.14
C LYS A 121 -16.01 -8.19 20.16
N THR A 122 -15.54 -8.97 19.21
CA THR A 122 -16.37 -9.65 18.22
C THR A 122 -17.30 -10.69 18.89
N ILE A 123 -16.80 -11.44 19.89
CA ILE A 123 -17.62 -12.37 20.69
C ILE A 123 -18.66 -11.62 21.50
N ALA A 124 -18.34 -10.46 22.08
CA ALA A 124 -19.30 -9.67 22.83
C ALA A 124 -20.43 -9.13 21.94
N GLU A 125 -20.14 -8.88 20.67
CA GLU A 125 -21.10 -8.38 19.68
C GLU A 125 -22.03 -9.49 19.15
N TYR A 126 -21.47 -10.63 18.75
CA TYR A 126 -22.18 -11.69 18.02
C TYR A 126 -22.44 -12.96 18.84
N GLY A 127 -21.90 -13.08 20.05
CA GLY A 127 -22.03 -14.26 20.91
C GLY A 127 -20.96 -15.31 20.67
N ASN A 128 -21.31 -16.58 20.91
CA ASN A 128 -20.34 -17.66 20.79
C ASN A 128 -20.04 -18.02 19.32
N PRO A 129 -18.76 -18.08 18.93
CA PRO A 129 -18.42 -18.44 17.57
C PRO A 129 -18.72 -19.90 17.26
N VAL A 130 -19.05 -20.17 16.01
CA VAL A 130 -19.21 -21.50 15.43
C VAL A 130 -17.98 -21.90 14.61
N LYS A 131 -17.78 -23.19 14.39
CA LYS A 131 -16.61 -23.65 13.62
C LYS A 131 -16.69 -23.29 12.13
N LYS A 132 -17.88 -23.20 11.58
CA LYS A 132 -18.13 -22.93 10.16
C LYS A 132 -19.57 -22.44 9.99
N ILE A 133 -19.76 -21.47 9.10
CA ILE A 133 -21.07 -21.08 8.60
C ILE A 133 -21.47 -22.08 7.51
N ASP A 134 -22.75 -22.45 7.43
CA ASP A 134 -23.26 -23.23 6.32
C ASP A 134 -23.11 -22.42 5.02
N GLU A 135 -22.42 -22.97 4.04
CA GLU A 135 -22.15 -22.31 2.75
C GLU A 135 -23.41 -22.00 1.93
N ASN A 136 -24.53 -22.66 2.25
CA ASN A 136 -25.81 -22.39 1.63
C ASN A 136 -26.60 -21.24 2.29
N ARG A 137 -26.05 -20.63 3.34
CA ARG A 137 -26.68 -19.48 4.01
C ARG A 137 -26.06 -18.18 3.54
N SER A 138 -26.89 -17.18 3.38
CA SER A 138 -26.42 -15.80 3.22
C SER A 138 -25.70 -15.35 4.49
N PHE A 139 -24.63 -14.59 4.32
CA PHE A 139 -23.85 -14.07 5.45
C PHE A 139 -23.31 -12.66 5.21
N SER A 140 -23.25 -11.90 6.28
CA SER A 140 -22.47 -10.65 6.35
C SER A 140 -21.01 -10.99 6.59
N TYR A 141 -20.10 -10.19 6.02
CA TYR A 141 -18.68 -10.36 6.31
C TYR A 141 -17.98 -9.02 6.56
N SER A 142 -16.95 -9.10 7.38
CA SER A 142 -15.92 -8.07 7.54
C SER A 142 -14.56 -8.74 7.33
N GLU A 143 -13.73 -8.17 6.50
CA GLU A 143 -12.39 -8.68 6.23
C GLU A 143 -11.36 -7.54 6.22
N MET A 144 -10.18 -7.85 6.72
CA MET A 144 -9.03 -6.96 6.63
C MET A 144 -7.80 -7.73 6.19
N ASN A 145 -7.23 -7.34 5.07
CA ASN A 145 -6.03 -7.97 4.53
C ASN A 145 -4.93 -6.93 4.36
N SER A 146 -3.70 -7.25 4.77
CA SER A 146 -2.59 -6.38 4.45
C SER A 146 -1.36 -7.14 3.97
N THR A 147 -0.60 -6.44 3.11
CA THR A 147 0.72 -6.85 2.66
C THR A 147 1.72 -5.73 2.94
N CYS A 148 3.00 -6.06 3.02
CA CYS A 148 4.07 -5.07 3.12
C CYS A 148 5.00 -5.26 1.93
N ARG A 149 5.28 -4.16 1.22
CA ARG A 149 6.25 -4.13 0.12
C ARG A 149 7.37 -3.18 0.48
N GLN A 150 8.62 -3.65 0.38
CA GLN A 150 9.80 -2.79 0.49
C GLN A 150 10.29 -2.37 -0.89
N ASP A 151 10.60 -1.10 -1.01
CA ASP A 151 11.26 -0.50 -2.15
C ASP A 151 12.43 0.38 -1.66
N SER A 152 13.64 -0.16 -1.73
CA SER A 152 14.84 0.45 -1.18
C SER A 152 14.66 0.75 0.33
N ASN A 153 14.72 2.01 0.76
CA ASN A 153 14.55 2.41 2.16
C ASN A 153 13.09 2.74 2.57
N LEU A 154 12.11 2.41 1.74
CA LEU A 154 10.68 2.56 2.07
C LEU A 154 10.03 1.19 2.19
N ALA A 155 9.27 0.96 3.26
CA ALA A 155 8.39 -0.19 3.41
C ALA A 155 6.95 0.31 3.47
N THR A 156 6.11 -0.11 2.52
CA THR A 156 4.73 0.34 2.42
C THR A 156 3.78 -0.81 2.74
N PHE A 157 2.99 -0.63 3.78
CA PHE A 157 1.85 -1.48 4.08
C PHE A 157 0.68 -1.06 3.20
N ILE A 158 0.06 -2.05 2.57
CA ILE A 158 -1.14 -1.90 1.75
C ILE A 158 -2.23 -2.66 2.51
N ILE A 159 -3.20 -1.93 3.06
CA ILE A 159 -4.25 -2.47 3.91
C ILE A 159 -5.58 -2.36 3.17
N ASN A 160 -6.17 -3.50 2.91
CA ASN A 160 -7.49 -3.61 2.28
C ASN A 160 -8.53 -3.94 3.34
N TYR A 161 -9.60 -3.18 3.36
CA TYR A 161 -10.79 -3.45 4.17
C TYR A 161 -11.94 -3.81 3.23
N GLY A 162 -12.69 -4.83 3.58
CA GLY A 162 -13.90 -5.22 2.88
C GLY A 162 -15.00 -5.52 3.87
N ASN A 163 -16.23 -5.09 3.57
CA ASN A 163 -17.40 -5.52 4.32
C ASN A 163 -18.62 -5.65 3.42
N TYR A 164 -19.51 -6.51 3.81
CA TYR A 164 -20.83 -6.65 3.23
C TYR A 164 -21.83 -6.99 4.33
N ASN A 165 -22.92 -6.28 4.35
CA ASN A 165 -24.07 -6.58 5.20
C ASN A 165 -25.18 -7.18 4.35
N ILE A 166 -25.77 -8.28 4.79
CA ILE A 166 -26.94 -8.87 4.12
C ILE A 166 -28.03 -7.81 3.94
N GLY A 167 -28.58 -7.75 2.74
CA GLY A 167 -29.59 -6.74 2.38
C GLY A 167 -29.01 -5.46 1.78
N ALA A 168 -27.71 -5.25 1.86
CA ALA A 168 -27.08 -4.14 1.16
C ALA A 168 -27.02 -4.39 -0.34
N ALA A 169 -27.10 -3.32 -1.13
CA ALA A 169 -27.03 -3.41 -2.60
C ALA A 169 -25.67 -3.93 -3.09
N HIS A 170 -24.60 -3.70 -2.32
CA HIS A 170 -23.23 -4.13 -2.63
C HIS A 170 -22.37 -4.06 -1.36
N GLY A 171 -21.21 -4.71 -1.40
CA GLY A 171 -20.18 -4.55 -0.37
C GLY A 171 -19.49 -3.19 -0.45
N MET A 172 -18.83 -2.82 0.65
CA MET A 172 -17.93 -1.66 0.72
C MET A 172 -16.49 -2.14 0.84
N TYR A 173 -15.56 -1.42 0.23
CA TYR A 173 -14.14 -1.66 0.40
C TYR A 173 -13.37 -0.35 0.47
N ALA A 174 -12.24 -0.37 1.16
CA ALA A 174 -11.34 0.76 1.32
C ALA A 174 -9.89 0.30 1.22
N LEU A 175 -9.01 1.20 0.87
CA LEU A 175 -7.59 0.94 0.67
C LEU A 175 -6.77 1.99 1.42
N GLN A 176 -6.00 1.55 2.41
CA GLN A 176 -5.12 2.41 3.19
C GLN A 176 -3.66 2.08 2.93
N TYR A 177 -2.85 3.10 2.77
CA TYR A 177 -1.40 2.99 2.65
C TYR A 177 -0.70 3.56 3.89
N VAL A 178 0.28 2.82 4.41
CA VAL A 178 1.15 3.27 5.51
C VAL A 178 2.60 3.04 5.08
N THR A 179 3.34 4.12 4.84
CA THR A 179 4.73 4.04 4.40
C THR A 179 5.68 4.33 5.56
N VAL A 180 6.64 3.45 5.75
CA VAL A 180 7.67 3.51 6.80
C VAL A 180 9.02 3.81 6.15
N ASP A 181 9.76 4.76 6.71
CA ASP A 181 11.19 4.91 6.44
C ASP A 181 11.94 3.78 7.16
N VAL A 182 12.57 2.91 6.40
CA VAL A 182 13.22 1.68 6.92
C VAL A 182 14.43 1.99 7.82
N GLU A 183 15.08 3.13 7.59
CA GLU A 183 16.25 3.54 8.37
C GLU A 183 15.85 4.01 9.77
N SER A 184 14.87 4.90 9.85
CA SER A 184 14.38 5.43 11.14
C SER A 184 13.36 4.51 11.83
N GLY A 185 12.60 3.73 11.08
CA GLY A 185 11.45 2.95 11.55
C GLY A 185 10.22 3.79 11.84
N ASP A 186 10.17 5.04 11.40
CA ASP A 186 9.03 5.94 11.55
C ASP A 186 8.12 5.94 10.32
N ILE A 187 6.82 6.18 10.55
CA ILE A 187 5.86 6.38 9.45
C ILE A 187 6.10 7.75 8.83
N ILE A 188 6.06 7.78 7.51
CA ILE A 188 6.12 8.99 6.69
C ILE A 188 4.70 9.52 6.49
N HIS A 189 4.46 10.78 6.84
CA HIS A 189 3.20 11.47 6.60
C HIS A 189 3.37 12.51 5.47
N LEU A 190 2.26 12.98 4.90
CA LEU A 190 2.30 13.99 3.83
C LEU A 190 3.05 15.27 4.25
N GLN A 191 2.88 15.73 5.49
CA GLN A 191 3.59 16.91 6.01
C GLN A 191 5.10 16.71 6.15
N ASP A 192 5.58 15.47 6.21
CA ASP A 192 7.02 15.18 6.19
C ASP A 192 7.61 15.34 4.79
N LEU A 193 6.77 15.33 3.76
CA LEU A 193 7.15 15.44 2.36
C LEU A 193 6.91 16.83 1.78
N ILE A 194 5.75 17.43 2.07
CA ILE A 194 5.26 18.63 1.41
C ILE A 194 4.59 19.61 2.37
N ASP A 195 4.53 20.88 1.98
CA ASP A 195 3.60 21.84 2.58
C ASP A 195 2.17 21.49 2.13
N THR A 196 1.37 20.96 3.06
CA THR A 196 0.03 20.48 2.77
C THR A 196 -1.02 21.56 2.61
N THR A 197 -0.70 22.83 2.91
CA THR A 197 -1.67 23.95 2.85
C THR A 197 -2.27 24.18 1.46
N ARG A 198 -1.56 23.81 0.41
CA ARG A 198 -1.99 23.93 -0.98
C ARG A 198 -2.27 22.58 -1.66
N LEU A 199 -2.31 21.48 -0.90
CA LEU A 199 -2.47 20.13 -1.47
C LEU A 199 -3.78 20.00 -2.24
N GLY A 200 -4.90 20.42 -1.66
CA GLY A 200 -6.21 20.34 -2.34
C GLY A 200 -6.23 21.12 -3.68
N TYR A 201 -5.55 22.27 -3.75
CA TYR A 201 -5.39 23.00 -5.00
C TYR A 201 -4.53 22.21 -6.01
N ALA A 202 -3.40 21.65 -5.58
CA ALA A 202 -2.55 20.88 -6.48
C ALA A 202 -3.23 19.60 -6.97
N VAL A 203 -4.03 18.92 -6.13
CA VAL A 203 -4.84 17.77 -6.54
C VAL A 203 -5.86 18.17 -7.61
N ALA A 204 -6.62 19.27 -7.39
CA ALA A 204 -7.58 19.77 -8.38
C ALA A 204 -6.91 20.06 -9.73
N ARG A 205 -5.74 20.71 -9.71
CA ARG A 205 -4.97 21.00 -10.92
C ARG A 205 -4.43 19.73 -11.57
N ALA A 206 -3.97 18.75 -10.79
CA ALA A 206 -3.47 17.48 -11.34
C ALA A 206 -4.57 16.68 -12.05
N ILE A 207 -5.78 16.67 -11.51
CA ILE A 207 -6.93 16.01 -12.16
C ILE A 207 -7.27 16.71 -13.49
N GLN A 208 -7.23 18.04 -13.53
CA GLN A 208 -7.58 18.83 -14.73
C GLN A 208 -6.48 18.79 -15.81
N ASP A 209 -5.22 18.88 -15.42
CA ASP A 209 -4.11 19.18 -16.33
C ASP A 209 -3.32 17.93 -16.78
N LEU A 210 -3.41 16.82 -16.03
CA LEU A 210 -2.59 15.63 -16.30
C LEU A 210 -3.41 14.48 -16.87
N ASP A 211 -3.01 13.96 -18.04
CA ASP A 211 -3.67 12.83 -18.68
C ASP A 211 -3.61 11.55 -17.84
N VAL A 212 -2.59 11.39 -16.99
CA VAL A 212 -2.48 10.26 -16.06
C VAL A 212 -3.66 10.17 -15.08
N ASN A 213 -4.40 11.27 -14.88
CA ASN A 213 -5.57 11.37 -14.01
C ASN A 213 -6.90 11.47 -14.80
N SER A 214 -6.91 11.12 -16.10
CA SER A 214 -8.10 11.23 -16.96
C SER A 214 -9.26 10.40 -16.44
N ASP A 215 -9.01 9.17 -16.01
CA ASP A 215 -10.05 8.27 -15.51
C ASP A 215 -10.75 8.84 -14.26
N THR A 216 -9.96 9.41 -13.33
CA THR A 216 -10.51 10.09 -12.16
C THR A 216 -11.32 11.32 -12.56
N ARG A 217 -10.81 12.14 -13.51
CA ARG A 217 -11.52 13.34 -14.00
C ARG A 217 -12.87 13.00 -14.60
N ASP A 218 -12.94 11.95 -15.42
CA ASP A 218 -14.16 11.55 -16.13
C ASP A 218 -15.20 10.91 -15.19
N CYS A 219 -14.79 10.52 -13.99
CA CYS A 219 -15.61 9.88 -12.97
C CYS A 219 -16.05 10.81 -11.82
N LEU A 220 -15.55 12.04 -11.73
CA LEU A 220 -15.88 12.95 -10.63
C LEU A 220 -17.38 13.18 -10.47
N PHE A 221 -17.85 13.29 -9.22
CA PHE A 221 -19.15 13.86 -8.94
C PHE A 221 -19.26 15.28 -9.51
N ASP A 222 -20.44 15.69 -9.91
CA ASP A 222 -20.71 17.02 -10.52
C ASP A 222 -20.15 18.17 -9.66
N GLU A 223 -20.25 18.04 -8.33
CA GLU A 223 -19.73 19.02 -7.37
C GLU A 223 -18.21 19.19 -7.38
N TYR A 224 -17.46 18.20 -7.91
CA TYR A 224 -15.99 18.25 -8.00
C TYR A 224 -15.45 18.52 -9.41
N GLN A 225 -16.31 18.55 -10.45
CA GLN A 225 -15.85 18.67 -11.85
C GLN A 225 -15.13 19.99 -12.17
N ASN A 226 -15.48 21.09 -11.51
CA ASN A 226 -14.94 22.44 -11.82
C ASN A 226 -14.43 23.18 -10.59
N VAL A 227 -14.01 22.46 -9.55
CA VAL A 227 -13.48 23.09 -8.34
C VAL A 227 -12.02 23.45 -8.48
N ASN A 228 -11.60 24.50 -7.78
CA ASN A 228 -10.20 24.89 -7.67
C ASN A 228 -9.46 24.18 -6.53
N VAL A 229 -10.19 23.50 -5.63
CA VAL A 229 -9.64 22.84 -4.44
C VAL A 229 -10.42 21.56 -4.20
N MET A 230 -9.74 20.43 -4.21
CA MET A 230 -10.28 19.13 -3.84
C MET A 230 -10.19 18.90 -2.32
N PRO A 231 -11.01 18.02 -1.75
CA PRO A 231 -10.81 17.55 -0.39
C PRO A 231 -9.38 17.02 -0.20
N VAL A 232 -8.77 17.32 0.93
CA VAL A 232 -7.43 16.79 1.27
C VAL A 232 -7.60 15.41 1.91
N ASN A 233 -7.01 14.39 1.28
CA ASN A 233 -6.95 13.06 1.85
C ASN A 233 -5.51 12.75 2.32
N PRO A 234 -5.30 12.31 3.59
CA PRO A 234 -3.98 11.95 4.10
C PRO A 234 -3.50 10.59 3.58
N ASN A 235 -4.38 9.80 2.97
CA ASN A 235 -4.05 8.49 2.41
C ASN A 235 -3.26 8.63 1.12
N PHE A 236 -2.03 8.15 1.10
CA PHE A 236 -1.14 8.28 -0.04
C PHE A 236 -0.09 7.17 -0.08
N PHE A 237 0.51 7.00 -1.24
CA PHE A 237 1.72 6.21 -1.40
C PHE A 237 2.71 6.90 -2.34
N ILE A 238 3.97 6.51 -2.24
CA ILE A 238 5.04 6.91 -3.16
C ILE A 238 5.22 5.79 -4.17
N ASP A 239 5.25 6.10 -5.46
CA ASP A 239 5.47 5.09 -6.48
C ASP A 239 6.89 4.50 -6.41
N SER A 240 7.07 3.28 -6.92
CA SER A 240 8.34 2.55 -6.85
C SER A 240 9.50 3.25 -7.55
N THR A 241 9.23 4.13 -8.52
CA THR A 241 10.24 4.93 -9.20
C THR A 241 10.58 6.22 -8.46
N ARG A 242 9.85 6.53 -7.36
CA ARG A 242 9.96 7.77 -6.60
C ARG A 242 9.78 9.02 -7.47
N SER A 243 8.91 8.92 -8.45
CA SER A 243 8.62 10.01 -9.37
C SER A 243 7.33 10.76 -9.02
N SER A 244 6.44 10.16 -8.24
CA SER A 244 5.16 10.74 -7.86
C SER A 244 4.74 10.42 -6.42
N ILE A 245 3.95 11.33 -5.84
CA ILE A 245 3.11 11.12 -4.66
C ILE A 245 1.70 10.85 -5.19
N ASN A 246 1.10 9.74 -4.76
CA ASN A 246 -0.20 9.31 -5.24
C ASN A 246 -1.21 9.43 -4.10
N VAL A 247 -2.16 10.35 -4.19
CA VAL A 247 -3.23 10.54 -3.20
C VAL A 247 -4.38 9.61 -3.54
N VAL A 248 -4.86 8.86 -2.54
CA VAL A 248 -5.89 7.84 -2.71
C VAL A 248 -7.19 8.31 -2.09
N TYR A 249 -8.28 8.16 -2.84
CA TYR A 249 -9.65 8.46 -2.42
C TYR A 249 -10.47 7.17 -2.45
N ASP A 250 -11.08 6.85 -1.34
CA ASP A 250 -11.93 5.68 -1.21
C ASP A 250 -13.29 5.86 -1.91
N LEU A 251 -14.10 4.81 -1.88
CA LEU A 251 -15.43 4.81 -2.48
C LEU A 251 -16.26 5.98 -1.95
N TYR A 252 -16.97 6.66 -2.84
CA TYR A 252 -17.85 7.80 -2.54
C TYR A 252 -17.16 9.07 -2.01
N GLU A 253 -15.82 9.13 -1.93
CA GLU A 253 -15.16 10.36 -1.47
C GLU A 253 -15.22 11.47 -2.53
N ILE A 254 -14.93 11.15 -3.80
CA ILE A 254 -14.93 12.12 -4.90
C ILE A 254 -15.62 11.59 -6.17
N THR A 255 -15.92 10.29 -6.21
CA THR A 255 -16.53 9.60 -7.37
C THR A 255 -17.60 8.62 -6.91
N PRO A 256 -18.57 8.25 -7.77
CA PRO A 256 -19.55 7.23 -7.45
C PRO A 256 -18.92 5.83 -7.34
N TYR A 257 -19.61 4.94 -6.65
CA TYR A 257 -19.17 3.55 -6.40
C TYR A 257 -18.69 2.80 -7.65
N CYS A 258 -19.37 2.99 -8.77
CA CYS A 258 -19.05 2.30 -10.03
C CYS A 258 -17.66 2.65 -10.59
N CYS A 259 -17.07 3.76 -10.15
CA CYS A 259 -15.73 4.17 -10.55
C CYS A 259 -14.63 3.61 -9.64
N GLY A 260 -15.02 3.01 -8.51
CA GLY A 260 -14.06 2.41 -7.58
C GLY A 260 -13.22 3.41 -6.78
N ILE A 261 -12.18 2.91 -6.16
CA ILE A 261 -11.16 3.71 -5.46
C ILE A 261 -10.35 4.51 -6.49
N GLN A 262 -10.17 5.80 -6.23
CA GLN A 262 -9.46 6.70 -7.13
C GLN A 262 -8.05 7.01 -6.63
N THR A 263 -7.11 7.11 -7.56
CA THR A 263 -5.74 7.51 -7.27
C THR A 263 -5.37 8.70 -8.11
N VAL A 264 -5.05 9.83 -7.46
CA VAL A 264 -4.57 11.03 -8.13
C VAL A 264 -3.06 11.09 -8.06
N SER A 265 -2.42 10.91 -9.20
CA SER A 265 -0.96 10.98 -9.32
C SER A 265 -0.48 12.43 -9.37
N LEU A 266 0.48 12.75 -8.52
CA LEU A 266 1.14 14.05 -8.42
C LEU A 266 2.63 13.87 -8.75
N PRO A 267 3.05 13.95 -10.04
CA PRO A 267 4.45 13.84 -10.40
C PRO A 267 5.28 14.91 -9.67
N VAL A 268 6.33 14.51 -8.96
CA VAL A 268 7.05 15.37 -8.03
C VAL A 268 7.60 16.63 -8.71
N ARG A 269 8.17 16.50 -9.92
CA ARG A 269 8.67 17.65 -10.70
C ARG A 269 7.57 18.63 -11.13
N TRP A 270 6.36 18.12 -11.37
CA TRP A 270 5.20 18.95 -11.68
C TRP A 270 4.68 19.61 -10.40
N LEU A 271 4.61 18.84 -9.29
CA LEU A 271 4.11 19.29 -7.98
C LEU A 271 4.91 20.47 -7.42
N THR A 272 6.23 20.53 -7.64
CA THR A 272 7.10 21.65 -7.20
C THR A 272 6.71 23.03 -7.76
N ARG A 273 5.85 23.09 -8.78
CA ARG A 273 5.30 24.35 -9.29
C ARG A 273 4.24 24.96 -8.36
N TYR A 274 3.64 24.15 -7.51
CA TYR A 274 2.50 24.52 -6.67
C TYR A 274 2.78 24.41 -5.18
N ILE A 275 3.66 23.48 -4.78
CA ILE A 275 3.93 23.11 -3.39
C ILE A 275 5.43 23.07 -3.13
N THR A 276 5.81 23.51 -1.93
CA THR A 276 7.19 23.40 -1.45
C THR A 276 7.43 21.99 -0.89
N LEU A 277 8.50 21.34 -1.35
CA LEU A 277 8.98 20.09 -0.78
C LEU A 277 9.86 20.36 0.44
N THR A 278 9.76 19.48 1.43
CA THR A 278 10.67 19.47 2.58
C THR A 278 12.10 19.09 2.16
N PRO A 279 13.11 19.39 2.96
CA PRO A 279 14.48 18.88 2.72
C PRO A 279 14.55 17.34 2.70
N TYR A 280 13.72 16.67 3.52
CA TYR A 280 13.62 15.21 3.52
C TYR A 280 13.08 14.70 2.16
N ALA A 281 11.96 15.24 1.69
CA ALA A 281 11.39 14.86 0.41
C ALA A 281 12.33 15.11 -0.77
N LYS A 282 13.05 16.23 -0.78
CA LYS A 282 14.04 16.52 -1.83
C LYS A 282 15.10 15.42 -1.91
N ARG A 283 15.66 14.99 -0.76
CA ARG A 283 16.61 13.88 -0.71
C ARG A 283 15.97 12.57 -1.18
N LEU A 284 14.75 12.27 -0.69
CA LEU A 284 14.02 11.05 -1.02
C LEU A 284 13.76 10.91 -2.53
N PHE A 285 13.41 12.02 -3.19
CA PHE A 285 13.13 12.07 -4.63
C PHE A 285 14.34 12.39 -5.50
N GLY A 286 15.55 12.46 -4.94
CA GLY A 286 16.78 12.73 -5.68
C GLY A 286 16.82 14.12 -6.33
N LEU A 287 16.15 15.10 -5.74
CA LEU A 287 16.17 16.49 -6.20
C LEU A 287 17.31 17.26 -5.53
N ALA A 288 18.01 18.10 -6.28
CA ALA A 288 19.03 18.99 -5.74
C ALA A 288 18.41 19.95 -4.69
N ASN A 289 19.19 20.25 -3.65
CA ASN A 289 18.81 21.23 -2.62
C ASN A 289 18.76 22.64 -3.18
#